data_d2c606192e7c2b6cefd81922f5ec53da
#
_entry.id   d2c606192e7c2b6cefd81922f5ec53da
#
_cell.length_a   1.000
_cell.length_b   1.000
_cell.length_c   1.000
_cell.angle_alpha   90.00
_cell.angle_beta   90.00
_cell.angle_gamma   90.00
#
_symmetry.space_group_name_H-M   'P 1'
#
loop_
_entity.id
_entity.type
_entity.pdbx_description
1 polymer ?
#
loop_
_entity_poly.entity_id
_entity_poly.type
_entity_poly.pdbx_seq_one_letter_code
_entity_poly.pdbx_strand_id
1 'polypeptide(L)'
;GSLRYFSTGEIELRETADQQPLIVNPNELLLDVSYSLRLSERFALGVAGRFISSNLKFPTGNEDSSAASTFAVDVAGYYQSEEIAYNDFDGRWRAGFNISNVGPKLKYDETGQENNLPTNLGLGAGFDFILDAYNKVGLSLEVNKLLVPTPQDFDGDGDIDAEDDEEYGEEQYEGEEFTDNDSLETVQDTEISAKEEKKR
;
A
#
# COMPACT_ATOMS: atom_id res chain seq x y z
N GLY A 1 -15.12 15.33 7.06
CA GLY A 1 -14.79 13.95 7.42
C GLY A 1 -15.92 13.00 7.12
N SER A 2 -15.63 11.72 7.03
CA SER A 2 -16.60 10.66 6.82
C SER A 2 -16.35 9.47 7.73
N LEU A 3 -17.41 8.74 8.05
CA LEU A 3 -17.37 7.46 8.75
C LEU A 3 -18.10 6.45 7.88
N ARG A 4 -17.44 5.31 7.60
CA ARG A 4 -18.05 4.18 6.90
C ARG A 4 -17.95 2.94 7.76
N TYR A 5 -19.02 2.22 7.86
CA TYR A 5 -19.07 0.91 8.51
C TYR A 5 -19.68 -0.09 7.54
N PHE A 6 -19.01 -1.20 7.36
CA PHE A 6 -19.47 -2.31 6.56
C PHE A 6 -19.48 -3.58 7.42
N SER A 7 -20.52 -4.39 7.28
CA SER A 7 -20.61 -5.70 7.92
C SER A 7 -21.37 -6.64 6.98
N THR A 8 -20.91 -7.87 6.89
CA THR A 8 -21.59 -8.94 6.17
C THR A 8 -22.69 -9.61 7.00
N GLY A 9 -22.79 -9.22 8.29
CA GLY A 9 -23.64 -9.90 9.26
C GLY A 9 -22.97 -11.16 9.81
N GLU A 10 -23.77 -11.99 10.50
CA GLU A 10 -23.30 -13.24 11.07
C GLU A 10 -23.19 -14.32 9.97
N ILE A 11 -22.03 -14.97 9.93
CA ILE A 11 -21.76 -16.10 9.03
C ILE A 11 -21.50 -17.33 9.89
N GLU A 12 -22.21 -18.41 9.60
CA GLU A 12 -22.00 -19.71 10.24
C GLU A 12 -21.00 -20.53 9.43
N LEU A 13 -19.86 -20.84 10.03
CA LEU A 13 -18.82 -21.70 9.45
C LEU A 13 -18.94 -23.10 10.06
N ARG A 14 -18.93 -24.14 9.23
CA ARG A 14 -18.92 -25.56 9.65
C ARG A 14 -17.98 -26.34 8.75
N GLU A 15 -17.09 -27.10 9.34
CA GLU A 15 -16.24 -28.03 8.59
C GLU A 15 -16.98 -29.32 8.25
N THR A 16 -17.86 -29.78 9.17
CA THR A 16 -18.69 -30.97 8.97
C THR A 16 -20.12 -30.71 9.40
N ALA A 17 -21.08 -31.48 8.87
CA ALA A 17 -22.50 -31.32 9.15
C ALA A 17 -22.88 -31.52 10.65
N ASP A 18 -22.09 -32.28 11.38
CA ASP A 18 -22.34 -32.63 12.80
C ASP A 18 -21.65 -31.68 13.80
N GLN A 19 -20.80 -30.77 13.32
CA GLN A 19 -20.13 -29.78 14.17
C GLN A 19 -21.03 -28.60 14.52
N GLN A 20 -20.83 -28.04 15.73
CA GLN A 20 -21.44 -26.78 16.11
C GLN A 20 -20.87 -25.68 15.21
N PRO A 21 -21.71 -24.77 14.67
CA PRO A 21 -21.25 -23.70 13.82
C PRO A 21 -20.36 -22.71 14.58
N LEU A 22 -19.25 -22.32 13.96
CA LEU A 22 -18.51 -21.15 14.39
C LEU A 22 -19.18 -19.91 13.80
N ILE A 23 -19.68 -19.03 14.66
CA ILE A 23 -20.32 -17.77 14.24
C ILE A 23 -19.25 -16.70 14.14
N VAL A 24 -19.07 -16.13 12.97
CA VAL A 24 -18.17 -15.00 12.71
C VAL A 24 -18.95 -13.80 12.18
N ASN A 25 -18.50 -12.60 12.48
CA ASN A 25 -19.12 -11.36 12.05
C ASN A 25 -18.07 -10.45 11.41
N PRO A 26 -17.72 -10.67 10.14
CA PRO A 26 -16.76 -9.85 9.43
C PRO A 26 -17.27 -8.42 9.31
N ASN A 27 -16.39 -7.46 9.65
CA ASN A 27 -16.75 -6.05 9.60
C ASN A 27 -15.53 -5.18 9.31
N GLU A 28 -15.79 -4.01 8.76
CA GLU A 28 -14.80 -2.97 8.48
C GLU A 28 -15.30 -1.61 8.95
N LEU A 29 -14.38 -0.82 9.49
CA LEU A 29 -14.62 0.55 9.89
C LEU A 29 -13.57 1.45 9.24
N LEU A 30 -14.02 2.50 8.57
CA LEU A 30 -13.18 3.53 7.99
C LEU A 30 -13.57 4.89 8.56
N LEU A 31 -12.58 5.64 9.01
CA LEU A 31 -12.72 7.03 9.45
C LEU A 31 -11.81 7.91 8.61
N ASP A 32 -12.39 8.88 7.92
CA ASP A 32 -11.67 9.84 7.09
C ASP A 32 -11.77 11.26 7.67
N VAL A 33 -10.65 11.97 7.67
CA VAL A 33 -10.58 13.40 7.97
C VAL A 33 -9.79 14.09 6.87
N SER A 34 -10.33 15.16 6.30
CA SER A 34 -9.68 15.89 5.21
C SER A 34 -9.59 17.37 5.48
N TYR A 35 -8.54 17.96 4.95
CA TYR A 35 -8.33 19.41 4.93
C TYR A 35 -7.95 19.85 3.52
N SER A 36 -8.52 20.96 3.07
CA SER A 36 -8.18 21.52 1.77
C SER A 36 -7.90 23.02 1.90
N LEU A 37 -6.92 23.47 1.13
CA LEU A 37 -6.48 24.86 1.09
C LEU A 37 -6.47 25.36 -0.35
N ARG A 38 -7.08 26.52 -0.57
CA ARG A 38 -6.92 27.24 -1.82
C ARG A 38 -5.58 27.98 -1.80
N LEU A 39 -4.62 27.52 -2.59
CA LEU A 39 -3.27 28.10 -2.69
C LEU A 39 -3.24 29.34 -3.60
N SER A 40 -4.12 29.38 -4.58
CA SER A 40 -4.33 30.54 -5.45
C SER A 40 -5.80 30.59 -5.90
N GLU A 41 -6.19 31.61 -6.65
CA GLU A 41 -7.53 31.71 -7.23
C GLU A 41 -7.86 30.53 -8.17
N ARG A 42 -6.82 29.90 -8.71
CA ARG A 42 -6.93 28.84 -9.73
C ARG A 42 -6.52 27.45 -9.24
N PHE A 43 -5.88 27.36 -8.08
CA PHE A 43 -5.34 26.08 -7.60
C PHE A 43 -5.66 25.85 -6.14
N ALA A 44 -6.18 24.65 -5.86
CA ALA A 44 -6.44 24.15 -4.53
C ALA A 44 -5.72 22.82 -4.31
N LEU A 45 -5.23 22.61 -3.09
CA LEU A 45 -4.61 21.35 -2.64
C LEU A 45 -5.41 20.79 -1.46
N GLY A 46 -5.59 19.49 -1.43
CA GLY A 46 -6.25 18.77 -0.34
C GLY A 46 -5.39 17.62 0.16
N VAL A 47 -5.47 17.36 1.45
CA VAL A 47 -4.88 16.20 2.11
C VAL A 47 -5.97 15.53 2.94
N ALA A 48 -6.04 14.19 2.89
CA ALA A 48 -6.91 13.41 3.76
C ALA A 48 -6.10 12.35 4.51
N GLY A 49 -6.46 12.13 5.77
CA GLY A 49 -6.01 11.01 6.58
C GLY A 49 -7.16 10.04 6.76
N ARG A 50 -6.88 8.74 6.62
CA ARG A 50 -7.83 7.65 6.74
C ARG A 50 -7.33 6.65 7.75
N PHE A 51 -8.17 6.30 8.73
CA PHE A 51 -7.98 5.15 9.59
C PHE A 51 -8.85 4.00 9.09
N ILE A 52 -8.26 2.82 8.98
CA ILE A 52 -8.89 1.59 8.49
C ILE A 52 -8.78 0.55 9.60
N SER A 53 -9.89 -0.06 9.99
CA SER A 53 -9.93 -1.23 10.87
C SER A 53 -10.73 -2.31 10.17
N SER A 54 -10.11 -3.45 9.92
CA SER A 54 -10.68 -4.56 9.17
C SER A 54 -10.63 -5.84 10.00
N ASN A 55 -11.77 -6.47 10.16
CA ASN A 55 -11.94 -7.76 10.82
C ASN A 55 -12.61 -8.73 9.85
N LEU A 56 -11.87 -9.06 8.78
CA LEU A 56 -12.36 -9.94 7.71
C LEU A 56 -11.77 -11.34 7.79
N LYS A 57 -10.81 -11.59 8.69
CA LYS A 57 -10.17 -12.89 8.83
C LYS A 57 -11.12 -13.88 9.47
N PHE A 58 -11.22 -15.06 8.87
CA PHE A 58 -11.92 -16.20 9.44
C PHE A 58 -10.96 -17.00 10.33
N PRO A 59 -11.33 -17.34 11.58
CA PRO A 59 -10.51 -18.20 12.42
C PRO A 59 -10.30 -19.55 11.73
N THR A 60 -9.06 -19.94 11.52
CA THR A 60 -8.69 -21.25 10.97
C THR A 60 -7.95 -22.01 12.07
N GLY A 61 -8.59 -23.00 12.68
CA GLY A 61 -7.99 -23.77 13.77
C GLY A 61 -7.90 -23.02 15.11
N ASN A 62 -6.75 -23.12 15.79
CA ASN A 62 -6.51 -22.52 17.11
C ASN A 62 -5.92 -21.09 17.05
N GLU A 63 -5.89 -20.47 15.89
CA GLU A 63 -5.33 -19.13 15.75
C GLU A 63 -6.36 -18.05 16.09
N ASP A 64 -6.00 -17.17 17.00
CA ASP A 64 -6.79 -15.98 17.31
C ASP A 64 -6.77 -15.04 16.10
N SER A 65 -7.91 -14.90 15.42
CA SER A 65 -8.06 -13.89 14.38
C SER A 65 -8.19 -12.51 15.04
N SER A 66 -7.18 -11.67 14.87
CA SER A 66 -7.22 -10.29 15.35
C SER A 66 -7.68 -9.35 14.24
N ALA A 67 -8.40 -8.29 14.62
CA ALA A 67 -8.70 -7.21 13.70
C ALA A 67 -7.39 -6.50 13.30
N ALA A 68 -7.18 -6.33 12.01
CA ALA A 68 -6.07 -5.55 11.50
C ALA A 68 -6.45 -4.08 11.40
N SER A 69 -5.51 -3.19 11.72
CA SER A 69 -5.72 -1.76 11.56
C SER A 69 -4.52 -1.10 10.91
N THR A 70 -4.79 -0.10 10.08
CA THR A 70 -3.76 0.69 9.41
C THR A 70 -4.26 2.10 9.16
N PHE A 71 -3.38 2.95 8.65
CA PHE A 71 -3.75 4.29 8.22
C PHE A 71 -3.27 4.55 6.80
N ALA A 72 -3.95 5.45 6.11
CA ALA A 72 -3.59 5.89 4.78
C ALA A 72 -3.68 7.42 4.67
N VAL A 73 -2.94 7.97 3.73
CA VAL A 73 -2.96 9.39 3.40
C VAL A 73 -3.29 9.55 1.92
N ASP A 74 -4.16 10.51 1.63
CA ASP A 74 -4.49 10.92 0.27
C ASP A 74 -4.03 12.36 0.05
N VAL A 75 -3.51 12.65 -1.14
CA VAL A 75 -3.14 14.01 -1.57
C VAL A 75 -3.79 14.28 -2.91
N ALA A 76 -4.53 15.38 -3.02
CA ALA A 76 -5.21 15.76 -4.24
C ALA A 76 -4.99 17.23 -4.57
N GLY A 77 -4.83 17.52 -5.86
CA GLY A 77 -4.74 18.88 -6.37
C GLY A 77 -5.78 19.13 -7.45
N TYR A 78 -6.33 20.33 -7.48
CA TYR A 78 -7.30 20.76 -8.47
C TYR A 78 -6.94 22.13 -9.01
N TYR A 79 -6.89 22.22 -10.32
CA TYR A 79 -6.67 23.46 -11.06
C TYR A 79 -7.87 23.80 -11.92
N GLN A 80 -8.21 25.09 -11.94
CA GLN A 80 -9.25 25.64 -12.81
C GLN A 80 -8.78 26.97 -13.37
N SER A 81 -8.77 27.11 -14.70
CA SER A 81 -8.43 28.38 -15.36
C SER A 81 -9.53 29.43 -15.15
N GLU A 82 -9.22 30.67 -15.46
CA GLU A 82 -10.23 31.67 -15.75
C GLU A 82 -11.03 31.28 -17.00
N GLU A 83 -12.13 31.98 -17.20
CA GLU A 83 -12.89 31.90 -18.44
C GLU A 83 -12.10 32.61 -19.55
N ILE A 84 -11.95 31.91 -20.65
CA ILE A 84 -11.24 32.38 -21.85
C ILE A 84 -12.28 32.58 -22.93
N ALA A 85 -12.41 33.79 -23.41
CA ALA A 85 -13.34 34.11 -24.48
C ALA A 85 -12.85 33.53 -25.82
N TYR A 86 -13.70 32.74 -26.45
CA TYR A 86 -13.61 32.27 -27.82
C TYR A 86 -14.69 32.97 -28.67
N ASN A 87 -14.65 32.79 -29.99
CA ASN A 87 -15.54 33.55 -30.87
C ASN A 87 -17.04 33.31 -30.59
N ASP A 88 -17.42 32.07 -30.27
CA ASP A 88 -18.82 31.66 -30.14
C ASP A 88 -19.19 31.14 -28.74
N PHE A 89 -18.21 31.03 -27.83
CA PHE A 89 -18.39 30.53 -26.47
C PHE A 89 -17.25 31.00 -25.57
N ASP A 90 -17.44 30.88 -24.27
CA ASP A 90 -16.35 30.99 -23.30
C ASP A 90 -15.89 29.60 -22.87
N GLY A 91 -14.59 29.45 -22.70
CA GLY A 91 -13.99 28.17 -22.34
C GLY A 91 -13.31 28.20 -20.97
N ARG A 92 -13.30 27.07 -20.29
CA ARG A 92 -12.60 26.90 -19.01
C ARG A 92 -11.89 25.57 -18.95
N TRP A 93 -10.58 25.59 -18.68
CA TRP A 93 -9.78 24.39 -18.43
C TRP A 93 -9.86 23.96 -16.98
N ARG A 94 -9.91 22.64 -16.78
CA ARG A 94 -9.79 22.01 -15.47
C ARG A 94 -8.77 20.90 -15.54
N ALA A 95 -7.99 20.74 -14.48
CA ALA A 95 -7.06 19.63 -14.33
C ALA A 95 -6.99 19.24 -12.86
N GLY A 96 -6.73 17.98 -12.60
CA GLY A 96 -6.59 17.47 -11.24
C GLY A 96 -5.72 16.25 -11.19
N PHE A 97 -5.17 16.01 -10.00
CA PHE A 97 -4.51 14.77 -9.67
C PHE A 97 -4.97 14.31 -8.29
N ASN A 98 -4.88 13.00 -8.06
CA ASN A 98 -5.12 12.39 -6.78
C ASN A 98 -4.17 11.21 -6.60
N ILE A 99 -3.45 11.20 -5.48
CA ILE A 99 -2.71 10.04 -5.01
C ILE A 99 -3.40 9.59 -3.75
N SER A 100 -3.98 8.40 -3.75
CA SER A 100 -4.80 7.90 -2.65
C SER A 100 -4.26 6.59 -2.08
N ASN A 101 -4.62 6.35 -0.80
CA ASN A 101 -4.27 5.16 -0.04
C ASN A 101 -2.76 4.93 0.12
N VAL A 102 -1.98 5.99 0.28
CA VAL A 102 -0.57 5.89 0.62
C VAL A 102 -0.44 5.56 2.10
N GLY A 103 0.04 4.38 2.43
CA GLY A 103 0.15 3.93 3.83
C GLY A 103 0.93 2.62 3.95
N PRO A 104 1.20 2.17 5.19
CA PRO A 104 1.84 0.89 5.42
C PRO A 104 0.94 -0.28 5.01
N LYS A 105 1.56 -1.42 4.80
CA LYS A 105 0.85 -2.67 4.52
C LYS A 105 -0.07 -3.05 5.68
N LEU A 106 -1.17 -3.72 5.38
CA LEU A 106 -2.12 -4.25 6.36
C LEU A 106 -1.67 -5.64 6.79
N LYS A 107 -1.51 -5.85 8.11
CA LYS A 107 -1.15 -7.14 8.71
C LYS A 107 -2.30 -7.64 9.57
N TYR A 108 -2.74 -8.86 9.36
CA TYR A 108 -3.78 -9.51 10.16
C TYR A 108 -3.22 -10.39 11.30
N ASP A 109 -1.93 -10.78 11.21
CA ASP A 109 -1.22 -11.55 12.23
C ASP A 109 0.28 -11.21 12.21
N GLU A 110 1.05 -11.64 13.22
CA GLU A 110 2.48 -11.35 13.34
C GLU A 110 3.33 -12.15 12.34
N THR A 111 2.83 -13.27 11.84
CA THR A 111 3.51 -14.20 10.92
C THR A 111 2.83 -14.28 9.56
N GLY A 112 1.74 -13.54 9.34
CA GLY A 112 0.92 -13.62 8.15
C GLY A 112 1.34 -12.70 7.02
N GLN A 113 0.76 -12.95 5.86
CA GLN A 113 0.99 -12.14 4.66
C GLN A 113 0.64 -10.68 4.89
N GLU A 114 1.52 -9.82 4.42
CA GLU A 114 1.31 -8.39 4.38
C GLU A 114 0.57 -7.98 3.10
N ASN A 115 -0.56 -7.32 3.24
CA ASN A 115 -1.33 -6.84 2.11
C ASN A 115 -1.07 -5.35 1.84
N ASN A 116 -0.65 -5.02 0.63
CA ASN A 116 -0.49 -3.65 0.21
C ASN A 116 -1.84 -2.93 0.19
N LEU A 117 -1.88 -1.68 0.67
CA LEU A 117 -3.01 -0.82 0.41
C LEU A 117 -3.10 -0.51 -1.10
N PRO A 118 -4.31 -0.43 -1.68
CA PRO A 118 -4.49 -0.15 -3.10
C PRO A 118 -4.17 1.31 -3.41
N THR A 119 -2.88 1.65 -3.33
CA THR A 119 -2.40 3.00 -3.66
C THR A 119 -2.69 3.29 -5.14
N ASN A 120 -3.37 4.39 -5.40
CA ASN A 120 -3.80 4.74 -6.74
C ASN A 120 -3.41 6.17 -7.11
N LEU A 121 -2.94 6.35 -8.35
CA LEU A 121 -2.74 7.64 -8.98
C LEU A 121 -3.85 7.89 -9.99
N GLY A 122 -4.62 8.95 -9.77
CA GLY A 122 -5.60 9.48 -10.70
C GLY A 122 -5.10 10.79 -11.30
N LEU A 123 -5.21 10.94 -12.61
CA LEU A 123 -4.94 12.17 -13.35
C LEU A 123 -6.15 12.51 -14.20
N GLY A 124 -6.66 13.73 -14.08
CA GLY A 124 -7.83 14.17 -14.81
C GLY A 124 -7.62 15.51 -15.48
N ALA A 125 -8.23 15.67 -16.64
CA ALA A 125 -8.32 16.95 -17.33
C ALA A 125 -9.74 17.14 -17.90
N GLY A 126 -10.16 18.38 -18.01
CA GLY A 126 -11.48 18.70 -18.54
C GLY A 126 -11.53 20.09 -19.16
N PHE A 127 -12.52 20.27 -19.99
CA PHE A 127 -12.81 21.55 -20.62
C PHE A 127 -14.31 21.80 -20.58
N ASP A 128 -14.68 23.01 -20.15
CA ASP A 128 -16.05 23.48 -20.13
C ASP A 128 -16.27 24.44 -21.28
N PHE A 129 -17.26 24.16 -22.11
CA PHE A 129 -17.80 25.08 -23.12
C PHE A 129 -18.97 25.83 -22.48
N ILE A 130 -18.83 27.12 -22.27
CA ILE A 130 -19.84 28.00 -21.70
C ILE A 130 -20.50 28.71 -22.87
N LEU A 131 -21.66 28.22 -23.28
CA LEU A 131 -22.35 28.68 -24.47
C LEU A 131 -23.12 29.98 -24.21
N ASP A 132 -23.74 30.05 -23.04
CA ASP A 132 -24.49 31.23 -22.57
C ASP A 132 -24.65 31.16 -21.03
N ALA A 133 -25.44 32.11 -20.48
CA ALA A 133 -25.66 32.21 -19.01
C ALA A 133 -26.37 30.98 -18.42
N TYR A 134 -26.99 30.12 -19.23
CA TYR A 134 -27.79 28.98 -18.82
C TYR A 134 -27.29 27.63 -19.30
N ASN A 135 -26.48 27.63 -20.36
CA ASN A 135 -26.04 26.43 -21.05
C ASN A 135 -24.53 26.26 -21.00
N LYS A 136 -24.10 25.12 -20.47
CA LYS A 136 -22.72 24.74 -20.38
C LYS A 136 -22.57 23.24 -20.71
N VAL A 137 -21.57 22.92 -21.50
CA VAL A 137 -21.18 21.55 -21.83
C VAL A 137 -19.79 21.29 -21.29
N GLY A 138 -19.61 20.25 -20.47
CA GLY A 138 -18.33 19.85 -19.93
C GLY A 138 -17.85 18.54 -20.52
N LEU A 139 -16.61 18.48 -20.96
CA LEU A 139 -15.89 17.26 -21.29
C LEU A 139 -14.84 16.98 -20.24
N SER A 140 -14.66 15.73 -19.84
CA SER A 140 -13.60 15.33 -18.92
C SER A 140 -13.03 13.97 -19.29
N LEU A 141 -11.75 13.81 -19.06
CA LEU A 141 -11.01 12.57 -19.19
C LEU A 141 -10.26 12.32 -17.89
N GLU A 142 -10.26 11.08 -17.43
CA GLU A 142 -9.53 10.63 -16.27
C GLU A 142 -8.78 9.34 -16.58
N VAL A 143 -7.55 9.24 -16.06
CA VAL A 143 -6.71 8.04 -16.11
C VAL A 143 -6.34 7.67 -14.70
N ASN A 144 -6.56 6.42 -14.35
CA ASN A 144 -6.22 5.85 -13.05
C ASN A 144 -5.17 4.76 -13.21
N LYS A 145 -4.17 4.76 -12.34
CA LYS A 145 -3.14 3.74 -12.28
C LYS A 145 -2.97 3.26 -10.84
N LEU A 146 -3.12 1.96 -10.64
CA LEU A 146 -2.76 1.32 -9.38
C LEU A 146 -1.23 1.30 -9.24
N LEU A 147 -0.70 1.73 -8.10
CA LEU A 147 0.73 1.89 -7.81
C LEU A 147 1.27 0.81 -6.86
N VAL A 148 0.52 -0.25 -6.63
CA VAL A 148 1.01 -1.40 -5.86
C VAL A 148 1.92 -2.26 -6.73
N PRO A 149 2.93 -2.92 -6.14
CA PRO A 149 3.72 -3.91 -6.85
C PRO A 149 2.79 -4.97 -7.48
N THR A 150 3.04 -5.33 -8.71
CA THR A 150 2.39 -6.48 -9.32
C THR A 150 3.08 -7.71 -8.73
N PRO A 151 2.36 -8.64 -8.12
CA PRO A 151 2.95 -9.92 -7.73
C PRO A 151 3.64 -10.57 -8.93
N GLN A 152 4.81 -11.10 -8.72
CA GLN A 152 5.60 -11.78 -9.75
C GLN A 152 5.85 -13.21 -9.27
N ASP A 153 5.80 -14.14 -10.17
CA ASP A 153 6.20 -15.53 -9.99
C ASP A 153 7.73 -15.56 -10.12
N PHE A 154 8.44 -15.56 -8.99
CA PHE A 154 9.91 -15.53 -8.97
C PHE A 154 10.53 -16.91 -9.06
N ASP A 155 9.87 -17.97 -8.57
CA ASP A 155 10.35 -19.33 -8.64
C ASP A 155 9.97 -20.05 -9.95
N GLY A 156 9.03 -19.49 -10.71
CA GLY A 156 8.63 -19.97 -12.04
C GLY A 156 7.75 -21.21 -12.01
N ASP A 157 7.07 -21.47 -10.90
CA ASP A 157 6.17 -22.62 -10.75
C ASP A 157 4.79 -22.39 -11.37
N GLY A 158 4.44 -21.13 -11.69
CA GLY A 158 3.20 -20.69 -12.32
C GLY A 158 2.12 -20.26 -11.34
N ASP A 159 2.37 -20.33 -10.05
CA ASP A 159 1.54 -19.76 -8.99
C ASP A 159 2.22 -18.54 -8.37
N ILE A 160 1.47 -17.65 -7.74
CA ILE A 160 2.00 -16.49 -7.02
C ILE A 160 1.63 -16.66 -5.55
N ASP A 161 2.59 -17.06 -4.75
CA ASP A 161 2.37 -17.37 -3.35
C ASP A 161 3.43 -16.78 -2.39
N ALA A 162 3.53 -17.31 -1.17
CA ALA A 162 4.43 -16.78 -0.17
C ALA A 162 5.91 -17.13 -0.42
N GLU A 163 6.19 -18.15 -1.25
CA GLU A 163 7.55 -18.58 -1.58
C GLU A 163 8.21 -17.56 -2.51
N ASP A 164 7.43 -16.90 -3.39
CA ASP A 164 7.89 -15.79 -4.23
C ASP A 164 8.35 -14.57 -3.42
N ASP A 165 7.73 -14.32 -2.28
CA ASP A 165 8.09 -13.18 -1.41
C ASP A 165 9.39 -13.44 -0.62
N GLU A 166 9.75 -14.69 -0.33
CA GLU A 166 10.95 -15.07 0.43
C GLU A 166 12.22 -14.90 -0.40
N GLU A 167 12.21 -15.24 -1.68
CA GLU A 167 13.39 -15.12 -2.56
C GLU A 167 13.77 -13.63 -2.81
N TYR A 168 12.81 -12.71 -2.77
CA TYR A 168 13.09 -11.27 -2.86
C TYR A 168 13.81 -10.71 -1.62
N GLY A 169 13.73 -11.41 -0.48
CA GLY A 169 14.40 -11.03 0.77
C GLY A 169 15.85 -11.50 0.84
N GLU A 170 16.19 -12.63 0.24
CA GLU A 170 17.53 -13.22 0.36
C GLU A 170 18.55 -12.60 -0.61
N GLU A 171 18.17 -12.21 -1.83
CA GLU A 171 19.10 -11.56 -2.76
C GLU A 171 19.62 -10.18 -2.32
N GLN A 172 18.99 -9.51 -1.34
CA GLN A 172 19.49 -8.25 -0.80
C GLN A 172 20.53 -8.41 0.32
N TYR A 173 20.77 -9.63 0.82
CA TYR A 173 21.71 -9.87 1.93
C TYR A 173 22.92 -10.74 1.58
N GLU A 174 23.04 -11.26 0.36
CA GLU A 174 24.27 -11.87 -0.14
C GLU A 174 25.28 -10.83 -0.68
N GLY A 175 25.38 -9.69 -0.02
CA GLY A 175 26.44 -8.73 -0.20
C GLY A 175 27.44 -8.84 0.94
N GLU A 176 28.57 -9.55 0.70
CA GLU A 176 29.80 -9.52 1.49
C GLU A 176 29.80 -10.27 2.84
N GLU A 177 29.77 -11.58 2.81
CA GLU A 177 30.52 -12.34 3.78
C GLU A 177 32.03 -12.04 3.56
N PHE A 178 32.54 -11.06 4.31
CA PHE A 178 33.96 -10.82 4.45
C PHE A 178 34.54 -12.01 5.20
N THR A 179 34.89 -13.09 4.48
CA THR A 179 35.65 -14.18 5.05
C THR A 179 37.10 -13.71 5.26
N ASP A 180 37.30 -12.99 6.36
CA ASP A 180 38.61 -12.71 6.88
C ASP A 180 39.11 -13.97 7.65
N ASN A 181 39.38 -15.02 6.90
CA ASN A 181 39.85 -16.29 7.42
C ASN A 181 41.35 -16.53 7.12
N ASP A 182 42.08 -15.45 6.75
CA ASP A 182 43.50 -15.54 6.38
C ASP A 182 44.47 -15.01 7.43
N SER A 183 43.99 -14.62 8.65
CA SER A 183 44.85 -14.04 9.69
C SER A 183 44.97 -14.86 10.97
N LEU A 184 44.38 -16.07 11.07
CA LEU A 184 44.48 -16.87 12.29
C LEU A 184 45.38 -18.09 12.18
N GLU A 185 45.85 -18.50 11.01
CA GLU A 185 46.83 -19.62 10.87
C GLU A 185 48.27 -19.22 11.07
N THR A 186 48.66 -17.96 10.98
CA THR A 186 50.05 -17.52 11.13
C THR A 186 50.49 -17.26 12.58
N VAL A 187 49.59 -17.26 13.56
CA VAL A 187 49.93 -16.98 14.97
C VAL A 187 50.17 -18.24 15.79
N GLN A 188 49.68 -19.43 15.35
CA GLN A 188 49.90 -20.68 16.08
C GLN A 188 51.23 -21.36 15.75
N ASP A 189 51.80 -21.18 14.57
CA ASP A 189 53.07 -21.79 14.19
C ASP A 189 54.31 -21.10 14.78
N THR A 190 54.21 -19.81 15.18
CA THR A 190 55.31 -19.07 15.81
C THR A 190 55.44 -19.35 17.30
N GLU A 191 54.42 -19.78 18.02
CA GLU A 191 54.50 -20.12 19.44
C GLU A 191 55.08 -21.54 19.71
N ILE A 192 54.89 -22.46 18.74
CA ILE A 192 55.43 -23.83 18.88
C ILE A 192 56.93 -23.86 18.62
N SER A 193 57.43 -23.03 17.70
CA SER A 193 58.88 -22.95 17.40
C SER A 193 59.69 -22.32 18.51
N ALA A 194 59.12 -21.36 19.27
CA ALA A 194 59.77 -20.68 20.38
C ALA A 194 59.87 -21.51 21.69
N LYS A 195 59.06 -22.61 21.80
CA LYS A 195 59.09 -23.53 22.94
C LYS A 195 60.10 -24.67 22.82
N GLU A 196 60.52 -25.01 21.62
CA GLU A 196 61.54 -26.08 21.40
C GLU A 196 62.96 -25.57 21.53
N GLU A 197 63.23 -24.30 21.27
CA GLU A 197 64.57 -23.72 21.40
C GLU A 197 65.02 -23.47 22.87
N LYS A 198 64.12 -23.54 23.85
CA LYS A 198 64.40 -23.31 25.27
C LYS A 198 64.71 -24.60 26.07
N LYS A 199 64.80 -25.75 25.41
CA LYS A 199 65.07 -27.06 26.01
C LYS A 199 66.32 -27.79 25.46
N ARG A 200 67.26 -27.07 24.89
CA ARG A 200 68.61 -27.58 24.60
C ARG A 200 69.67 -26.82 25.32
#